data_cdb4d57629146c51558da3a003be8726
#
_entry.id   cdb4d57629146c51558da3a003be8726
#
_cell.length_a   1.000
_cell.length_b   1.000
_cell.length_c   1.000
_cell.angle_alpha   90.00
_cell.angle_beta   90.00
_cell.angle_gamma   90.00
#
_symmetry.space_group_name_H-M   'P 1'
#
loop_
_entity.id
_entity.type
_entity.pdbx_description
1 polymer ?
#
loop_
_entity_poly.entity_id
_entity_poly.type
_entity_poly.pdbx_seq_one_letter_code
_entity_poly.pdbx_strand_id
1 'polypeptide(L)'
;MGDALGSKSIQFYFIQVRTLIMFIISSKKVDLTYQVMSFMSKIYPNLNDVDIEVIQKDLTEDNVFGWTLENNDQNEIEIHDDLSEKDYITTLIHELIHVDQNVRGLRDDDQREREAYDLEGKYYQLYKCLK
;
A
#
# COMPACT_ATOMS: atom_id res chain seq x y z
N MET A 1 -20.24 10.49 9.92
CA MET A 1 -19.82 10.94 9.49
C MET A 1 -19.84 11.29 8.73
N GLY A 2 -19.96 11.44 8.31
CA GLY A 2 -19.82 11.94 7.59
C GLY A 2 -19.70 12.35 6.84
N ASP A 3 -19.84 12.73 6.44
CA ASP A 3 -19.60 13.23 5.63
C ASP A 3 -18.94 13.82 5.51
N ALA A 4 -19.07 14.03 6.01
CA ALA A 4 -18.31 14.84 5.93
C ALA A 4 -17.24 14.49 5.40
N LEU A 5 -16.93 13.92 5.66
CA LEU A 5 -16.05 13.63 5.14
C LEU A 5 -16.15 13.41 3.94
N GLY A 6 -16.93 13.49 3.76
CA GLY A 6 -16.96 13.44 2.70
C GLY A 6 -16.89 12.93 1.93
N SER A 7 -16.91 12.93 2.21
CA SER A 7 -17.02 12.74 1.42
C SER A 7 -17.05 12.32 0.33
N LYS A 8 -17.23 12.71 -0.18
CA LYS A 8 -17.41 12.61 -1.49
C LYS A 8 -16.32 12.03 -2.24
N SER A 9 -15.11 12.20 -1.92
CA SER A 9 -13.95 11.73 -2.66
C SER A 9 -13.16 10.67 -1.91
N ILE A 10 -13.57 10.34 -0.72
CA ILE A 10 -12.88 9.34 0.10
C ILE A 10 -13.86 8.23 0.44
N GLN A 11 -13.44 7.02 0.17
CA GLN A 11 -14.23 5.84 0.45
C GLN A 11 -13.46 4.92 1.38
N PHE A 12 -14.19 4.25 2.25
CA PHE A 12 -13.63 3.23 3.11
C PHE A 12 -14.06 1.87 2.59
N TYR A 13 -13.09 1.01 2.40
CA TYR A 13 -13.36 -0.28 1.79
C TYR A 13 -12.70 -1.36 2.63
N PHE A 14 -13.51 -2.28 3.16
CA PHE A 14 -13.04 -3.37 4.00
C PHE A 14 -13.05 -4.64 3.17
N ILE A 15 -11.89 -5.26 3.03
CA ILE A 15 -11.75 -6.50 2.28
C ILE A 15 -11.25 -7.55 3.24
N GLN A 16 -12.06 -8.55 3.51
CA GLN A 16 -11.68 -9.63 4.38
C GLN A 16 -11.00 -10.71 3.54
N VAL A 17 -9.71 -10.88 3.75
CA VAL A 17 -8.91 -11.87 3.02
C VAL A 17 -8.98 -13.22 3.71
N ARG A 18 -8.98 -13.21 5.04
CA ARG A 18 -9.14 -14.40 5.86
C ARG A 18 -10.09 -14.04 6.98
N THR A 19 -10.34 -15.00 7.85
CA THR A 19 -11.27 -14.78 8.95
C THR A 19 -10.90 -13.57 9.81
N LEU A 20 -9.59 -13.34 10.03
CA LEU A 20 -9.12 -12.30 10.93
C LEU A 20 -8.26 -11.24 10.27
N ILE A 21 -7.99 -11.37 8.97
CA ILE A 21 -7.10 -10.46 8.26
C ILE A 21 -7.92 -9.60 7.32
N MET A 22 -7.66 -8.30 7.34
CA MET A 22 -8.43 -7.34 6.55
C MET A 22 -7.53 -6.32 5.90
N PHE A 23 -7.92 -5.92 4.69
CA PHE A 23 -7.39 -4.73 4.04
C PHE A 23 -8.40 -3.61 4.24
N ILE A 24 -7.90 -2.43 4.60
CA ILE A 24 -8.73 -1.24 4.76
C ILE A 24 -8.19 -0.18 3.83
N ILE A 25 -9.04 0.35 2.96
CA ILE A 25 -8.63 1.34 1.98
C ILE A 25 -9.41 2.62 2.19
N SER A 26 -8.71 3.71 2.48
CA SER A 26 -9.27 5.04 2.62
C SER A 26 -8.62 5.92 1.56
N SER A 27 -9.16 5.91 0.36
CA SER A 27 -8.52 6.50 -0.80
C SER A 27 -9.57 6.85 -1.85
N LYS A 28 -9.23 7.82 -2.72
CA LYS A 28 -10.03 8.11 -3.89
C LYS A 28 -9.88 7.04 -4.97
N LYS A 29 -8.89 6.18 -4.84
CA LYS A 29 -8.53 5.18 -5.82
C LYS A 29 -8.74 3.78 -5.25
N VAL A 30 -9.94 3.53 -4.72
CA VAL A 30 -10.24 2.28 -4.02
C VAL A 30 -10.04 1.07 -4.94
N ASP A 31 -10.62 1.11 -6.14
CA ASP A 31 -10.53 -0.04 -7.04
C ASP A 31 -9.10 -0.31 -7.48
N LEU A 32 -8.37 0.75 -7.83
CA LEU A 32 -6.98 0.62 -8.24
C LEU A 32 -6.15 0.07 -7.10
N THR A 33 -6.33 0.59 -5.90
CA THR A 33 -5.60 0.14 -4.73
C THR A 33 -5.84 -1.34 -4.48
N TYR A 34 -7.09 -1.75 -4.52
CA TYR A 34 -7.42 -3.16 -4.31
C TYR A 34 -6.77 -4.05 -5.38
N GLN A 35 -6.79 -3.62 -6.63
CA GLN A 35 -6.21 -4.40 -7.71
C GLN A 35 -4.70 -4.58 -7.52
N VAL A 36 -4.00 -3.52 -7.12
CA VAL A 36 -2.56 -3.60 -6.87
C VAL A 36 -2.28 -4.47 -5.66
N MET A 37 -3.04 -4.34 -4.59
CA MET A 37 -2.86 -5.17 -3.41
C MET A 37 -3.11 -6.64 -3.72
N SER A 38 -4.13 -6.94 -4.51
CA SER A 38 -4.44 -8.29 -4.92
C SER A 38 -3.31 -8.89 -5.76
N PHE A 39 -2.78 -8.09 -6.69
CA PHE A 39 -1.65 -8.50 -7.51
C PHE A 39 -0.42 -8.80 -6.64
N MET A 40 -0.09 -7.89 -5.73
CA MET A 40 1.11 -8.04 -4.90
C MET A 40 0.98 -9.19 -3.91
N SER A 41 -0.23 -9.46 -3.42
CA SER A 41 -0.42 -10.55 -2.46
C SER A 41 -0.20 -11.92 -3.09
N LYS A 42 -0.28 -12.02 -4.40
CA LYS A 42 0.06 -13.27 -5.10
C LYS A 42 1.56 -13.46 -5.20
N ILE A 43 2.31 -12.36 -5.29
CA ILE A 43 3.77 -12.41 -5.31
C ILE A 43 4.32 -12.59 -3.91
N TYR A 44 3.73 -11.90 -2.94
CA TYR A 44 4.16 -11.91 -1.55
C TYR A 44 3.01 -12.41 -0.67
N PRO A 45 2.88 -13.74 -0.52
CA PRO A 45 1.76 -14.29 0.27
C PRO A 45 1.73 -13.81 1.72
N ASN A 46 2.87 -13.35 2.26
CA ASN A 46 2.92 -12.80 3.62
C ASN A 46 1.96 -11.62 3.78
N LEU A 47 1.62 -10.92 2.69
CA LEU A 47 0.67 -9.82 2.78
C LEU A 47 -0.71 -10.27 3.21
N ASN A 48 -1.01 -11.56 3.08
CA ASN A 48 -2.29 -12.13 3.49
C ASN A 48 -2.32 -12.47 4.98
N ASP A 49 -1.22 -12.28 5.68
CA ASP A 49 -1.10 -12.68 7.08
C ASP A 49 -1.13 -11.50 8.05
N VAL A 50 -1.28 -10.27 7.55
CA VAL A 50 -1.30 -9.07 8.39
C VAL A 50 -2.40 -8.14 7.92
N ASP A 51 -2.84 -7.28 8.83
CA ASP A 51 -3.79 -6.23 8.50
C ASP A 51 -3.05 -5.09 7.82
N ILE A 52 -3.61 -4.59 6.72
CA ILE A 52 -3.02 -3.50 5.97
C ILE A 52 -4.07 -2.42 5.77
N GLU A 53 -3.72 -1.21 6.14
CA GLU A 53 -4.55 -0.03 5.89
C GLU A 53 -3.82 0.88 4.93
N VAL A 54 -4.49 1.28 3.84
CA VAL A 54 -3.93 2.21 2.87
C VAL A 54 -4.71 3.51 2.96
N ILE A 55 -4.01 4.59 3.24
CA ILE A 55 -4.61 5.91 3.43
C ILE A 55 -3.96 6.87 2.45
N GLN A 56 -4.78 7.59 1.71
CA GLN A 56 -4.31 8.65 0.83
C GLN A 56 -4.46 9.99 1.54
N LYS A 57 -3.38 10.73 1.67
CA LYS A 57 -3.39 12.01 2.39
C LYS A 57 -2.30 12.92 1.86
N ASP A 58 -2.35 14.18 2.26
CA ASP A 58 -1.36 15.17 1.85
C ASP A 58 -0.07 14.96 2.65
N LEU A 59 0.98 14.54 1.97
CA LEU A 59 2.29 14.31 2.58
C LEU A 59 3.30 15.38 2.16
N THR A 60 2.83 16.54 1.71
CA THR A 60 3.71 17.59 1.23
C THR A 60 4.75 18.00 2.28
N GLU A 61 4.33 18.14 3.53
CA GLU A 61 5.23 18.57 4.58
C GLU A 61 6.31 17.54 4.88
N ASP A 62 6.02 16.28 4.64
CA ASP A 62 6.97 15.19 4.91
C ASP A 62 7.86 14.92 3.71
N ASN A 63 7.55 15.52 2.57
CA ASN A 63 8.35 15.43 1.35
C ASN A 63 8.60 13.99 0.94
N VAL A 64 7.58 13.15 1.02
CA VAL A 64 7.65 11.76 0.57
C VAL A 64 6.41 11.45 -0.27
N PHE A 65 6.54 10.49 -1.17
CA PHE A 65 5.38 9.98 -1.91
C PHE A 65 4.54 9.04 -1.05
N GLY A 66 5.18 8.33 -0.16
CA GLY A 66 4.50 7.43 0.74
C GLY A 66 5.44 6.85 1.77
N TRP A 67 4.87 6.21 2.77
CA TRP A 67 5.64 5.48 3.77
C TRP A 67 4.77 4.42 4.41
N THR A 68 5.43 3.51 5.13
CA THR A 68 4.80 2.41 5.84
C THR A 68 5.10 2.52 7.31
N LEU A 69 4.06 2.44 8.12
CA LEU A 69 4.17 2.47 9.57
C LEU A 69 3.71 1.11 10.10
N GLU A 70 4.52 0.52 10.95
CA GLU A 70 4.18 -0.76 11.55
C GLU A 70 3.84 -0.55 13.02
N ASN A 71 2.71 -1.14 13.44
CA ASN A 71 2.29 -1.08 14.84
C ASN A 71 1.75 -2.46 15.20
N ASN A 72 2.56 -3.26 15.89
CA ASN A 72 2.28 -4.65 16.20
C ASN A 72 2.08 -5.42 14.90
N ASP A 73 0.93 -6.08 14.72
CA ASP A 73 0.65 -6.85 13.50
C ASP A 73 -0.09 -6.04 12.45
N GLN A 74 -0.17 -4.73 12.63
CA GLN A 74 -0.86 -3.86 11.71
C GLN A 74 0.14 -3.03 10.94
N ASN A 75 -0.14 -2.82 9.67
CA ASN A 75 0.69 -1.99 8.80
C ASN A 75 -0.19 -0.92 8.19
N GLU A 76 0.25 0.32 8.32
CA GLU A 76 -0.45 1.45 7.74
C GLU A 76 0.42 2.02 6.63
N ILE A 77 -0.14 2.13 5.44
CA ILE A 77 0.54 2.75 4.30
C ILE A 77 -0.13 4.08 4.05
N GLU A 78 0.65 5.15 4.04
CA GLU A 78 0.16 6.47 3.67
C GLU A 78 0.77 6.84 2.34
N ILE A 79 -0.06 7.30 1.40
CA ILE A 79 0.38 7.68 0.07
C ILE A 79 -0.10 9.09 -0.22
N HIS A 80 0.80 9.91 -0.77
CA HIS A 80 0.48 11.29 -1.11
C HIS A 80 -0.71 11.35 -2.06
N ASP A 81 -1.58 12.33 -1.85
CA ASP A 81 -2.87 12.39 -2.52
C ASP A 81 -2.84 13.09 -3.89
N ASP A 82 -1.68 13.56 -4.33
CA ASP A 82 -1.55 14.26 -5.61
C ASP A 82 -0.44 13.63 -6.44
N LEU A 83 -0.64 12.36 -6.80
CA LEU A 83 0.31 11.62 -7.64
C LEU A 83 -0.36 11.20 -8.92
N SER A 84 0.44 11.09 -10.00
CA SER A 84 -0.02 10.44 -11.21
C SER A 84 -0.39 9.00 -10.91
N GLU A 85 -1.15 8.38 -11.80
CA GLU A 85 -1.51 6.97 -11.59
C GLU A 85 -0.27 6.09 -11.51
N LYS A 86 0.71 6.34 -12.38
CA LYS A 86 1.96 5.57 -12.34
C LYS A 86 2.67 5.71 -11.02
N ASP A 87 2.80 6.94 -10.54
CA ASP A 87 3.50 7.18 -9.26
C ASP A 87 2.73 6.59 -8.11
N TYR A 88 1.40 6.65 -8.15
CA TYR A 88 0.58 6.04 -7.11
C TYR A 88 0.82 4.53 -7.05
N ILE A 89 0.74 3.87 -8.21
CA ILE A 89 0.92 2.41 -8.26
C ILE A 89 2.33 2.04 -7.81
N THR A 90 3.34 2.73 -8.32
CA THR A 90 4.74 2.42 -7.98
C THR A 90 4.99 2.62 -6.49
N THR A 91 4.46 3.71 -5.92
CA THR A 91 4.61 3.97 -4.50
C THR A 91 3.91 2.90 -3.66
N LEU A 92 2.69 2.52 -4.05
CA LEU A 92 1.96 1.47 -3.33
C LEU A 92 2.73 0.15 -3.38
N ILE A 93 3.27 -0.22 -4.54
CA ILE A 93 4.10 -1.42 -4.67
C ILE A 93 5.30 -1.35 -3.73
N HIS A 94 6.01 -0.21 -3.74
CA HIS A 94 7.18 -0.01 -2.88
C HIS A 94 6.82 -0.23 -1.41
N GLU A 95 5.71 0.37 -0.96
CA GLU A 95 5.31 0.26 0.43
C GLU A 95 4.83 -1.15 0.79
N LEU A 96 4.18 -1.84 -0.16
CA LEU A 96 3.77 -3.23 0.10
C LEU A 96 4.98 -4.15 0.23
N ILE A 97 6.07 -3.86 -0.48
CA ILE A 97 7.32 -4.60 -0.28
C ILE A 97 7.81 -4.39 1.15
N HIS A 98 7.70 -3.17 1.68
CA HIS A 98 8.08 -2.91 3.08
C HIS A 98 7.20 -3.69 4.05
N VAL A 99 5.91 -3.85 3.76
CA VAL A 99 5.05 -4.68 4.61
C VAL A 99 5.56 -6.12 4.63
N ASP A 100 5.89 -6.67 3.46
CA ASP A 100 6.45 -8.02 3.39
C ASP A 100 7.75 -8.11 4.19
N GLN A 101 8.60 -7.09 4.09
CA GLN A 101 9.85 -7.05 4.87
C GLN A 101 9.57 -7.05 6.37
N ASN A 102 8.53 -6.33 6.80
CA ASN A 102 8.15 -6.33 8.21
C ASN A 102 7.77 -7.74 8.67
N VAL A 103 7.01 -8.46 7.86
CA VAL A 103 6.62 -9.83 8.20
C VAL A 103 7.84 -10.74 8.26
N ARG A 104 8.79 -10.57 7.34
CA ARG A 104 10.01 -11.38 7.32
C ARG A 104 11.00 -11.02 8.43
N GLY A 105 10.78 -9.90 9.11
CA GLY A 105 11.69 -9.43 10.14
C GLY A 105 12.95 -8.77 9.60
N LEU A 106 12.94 -8.35 8.34
CA LEU A 106 14.09 -7.64 7.76
C LEU A 106 14.11 -6.21 8.27
N ARG A 107 15.16 -5.83 9.02
CA ARG A 107 15.22 -4.56 9.73
C ARG A 107 16.32 -3.61 9.28
N ASP A 108 17.25 -4.06 8.46
CA ASP A 108 18.33 -3.21 7.98
C ASP A 108 17.76 -2.20 6.97
N ASP A 109 17.82 -0.92 7.29
CA ASP A 109 17.19 0.11 6.49
C ASP A 109 17.76 0.18 5.07
N ASP A 110 19.09 0.09 4.93
CA ASP A 110 19.70 0.15 3.61
C ASP A 110 19.27 -1.02 2.73
N GLN A 111 19.24 -2.21 3.33
CA GLN A 111 18.84 -3.41 2.61
C GLN A 111 17.36 -3.34 2.22
N ARG A 112 16.52 -2.84 3.12
CA ARG A 112 15.09 -2.69 2.86
C ARG A 112 14.84 -1.76 1.68
N GLU A 113 15.47 -0.60 1.69
CA GLU A 113 15.26 0.38 0.61
C GLU A 113 15.83 -0.11 -0.70
N ARG A 114 17.00 -0.75 -0.66
CA ARG A 114 17.59 -1.29 -1.89
C ARG A 114 16.69 -2.31 -2.54
N GLU A 115 16.17 -3.23 -1.76
CA GLU A 115 15.27 -4.26 -2.29
C GLU A 115 14.01 -3.62 -2.88
N ALA A 116 13.41 -2.68 -2.16
CA ALA A 116 12.18 -2.05 -2.62
C ALA A 116 12.40 -1.27 -3.90
N TYR A 117 13.48 -0.49 -3.98
CA TYR A 117 13.79 0.28 -5.18
C TYR A 117 14.14 -0.61 -6.37
N ASP A 118 14.83 -1.72 -6.11
CA ASP A 118 15.19 -2.64 -7.19
C ASP A 118 13.97 -3.32 -7.80
N LEU A 119 12.94 -3.55 -7.01
CA LEU A 119 11.79 -4.36 -7.42
C LEU A 119 10.57 -3.56 -7.84
N GLU A 120 10.45 -2.32 -7.38
CA GLU A 120 9.21 -1.56 -7.63
C GLU A 120 8.93 -1.38 -9.12
N GLY A 121 9.94 -1.05 -9.89
CA GLY A 121 9.77 -0.84 -11.32
C GLY A 121 9.44 -2.12 -12.07
N LYS A 122 10.08 -3.22 -11.67
CA LYS A 122 9.81 -4.52 -12.25
C LYS A 122 8.36 -4.94 -12.02
N TYR A 123 7.88 -4.77 -10.81
CA TYR A 123 6.51 -5.16 -10.50
C TYR A 123 5.50 -4.21 -11.12
N TYR A 124 5.85 -2.93 -11.24
CA TYR A 124 4.98 -2.02 -11.96
C TYR A 124 4.78 -2.48 -13.40
N GLN A 125 5.86 -2.86 -14.08
CA GLN A 125 5.78 -3.33 -15.45
C GLN A 125 4.97 -4.62 -15.56
N LEU A 126 5.17 -5.55 -14.63
CA LEU A 126 4.38 -6.77 -14.60
C LEU A 126 2.89 -6.48 -14.42
N TYR A 127 2.57 -5.59 -13.50
CA TYR A 127 1.19 -5.21 -13.25
C TYR A 127 0.55 -4.62 -14.51
N LYS A 128 1.28 -3.75 -15.19
CA LYS A 128 0.78 -3.13 -16.42
C LYS A 128 0.54 -4.17 -17.50
N CYS A 129 1.38 -5.18 -17.60
CA CYS A 129 1.24 -6.21 -18.63
C CYS A 129 0.03 -7.11 -18.40
N LEU A 130 -0.45 -7.20 -17.16
CA LEU A 130 -1.60 -8.02 -16.83
C LEU A 130 -2.93 -7.28 -16.97
N LYS A 131 -2.87 -6.00 -17.29
CA LYS A 131 -4.09 -5.18 -17.43
C LYS A 131 -4.52 -5.01 -18.91
#